data_fa8f38008953c2dec308a64e6a5c12f2
#
_entry.id   fa8f38008953c2dec308a64e6a5c12f2
#
_cell.length_a   1.000
_cell.length_b   1.000
_cell.length_c   1.000
_cell.angle_alpha   90.00
_cell.angle_beta   90.00
_cell.angle_gamma   90.00
#
_symmetry.space_group_name_H-M   'P 1'
#
loop_
_entity.id
_entity.type
_entity.pdbx_description
1 polymer ?
#
loop_
_entity_poly.entity_id
_entity_poly.type
_entity_poly.pdbx_seq_one_letter_code
_entity_poly.pdbx_strand_id
1 'polypeptide(L)'
;LENKKIGWGYIDQSAFAPKLYELKDLRSEIIKRPVITTIEVLANPIKAKRTHFVTGYVHKPYPPIYLMLARNAGFDSSIVIRGTEGGVVPSLRQKANAHFYLTKEKIDELMEVEPDNDLNIQQSVRAVKIPDKFEKKAKLDKIEIKVDALEIAKESLRLGMEALSGASGPMRDCIALSATIMLQHVSQHSLADCYTEVNDVLDSGAALKRFKEAL
;
A
#
# COMPACT_ATOMS: atom_id res chain seq x y z
N LEU A 1 3.17 -16.01 -12.55
CA LEU A 1 2.51 -14.90 -13.32
C LEU A 1 1.95 -15.32 -14.69
N GLU A 2 1.84 -16.60 -14.98
CA GLU A 2 1.25 -17.06 -16.24
C GLU A 2 -0.27 -16.86 -16.30
N ASN A 3 -0.92 -16.49 -15.22
CA ASN A 3 -2.36 -16.40 -15.17
C ASN A 3 -2.86 -15.00 -15.58
N LYS A 4 -2.80 -14.73 -16.89
CA LYS A 4 -3.28 -13.48 -17.52
C LYS A 4 -4.74 -13.11 -17.21
N LYS A 5 -5.52 -14.05 -16.63
CA LYS A 5 -6.93 -13.85 -16.31
C LYS A 5 -7.18 -13.27 -14.93
N ILE A 6 -6.22 -13.39 -13.99
CA ILE A 6 -6.42 -13.02 -12.59
C ILE A 6 -6.22 -11.52 -12.36
N GLY A 7 -5.30 -10.86 -13.08
CA GLY A 7 -5.07 -9.41 -13.01
C GLY A 7 -4.31 -8.93 -11.78
N TRP A 8 -3.83 -9.82 -10.91
CA TRP A 8 -2.92 -9.49 -9.80
C TRP A 8 -1.98 -10.67 -9.51
N GLY A 9 -0.91 -10.41 -8.77
CA GLY A 9 0.02 -11.46 -8.36
C GLY A 9 1.00 -10.96 -7.29
N TYR A 10 1.48 -11.87 -6.48
CA TYR A 10 2.58 -11.64 -5.56
C TYR A 10 3.91 -12.00 -6.21
N ILE A 11 4.91 -11.14 -6.04
CA ILE A 11 6.27 -11.39 -6.53
C ILE A 11 7.21 -11.35 -5.34
N ASP A 12 7.79 -12.52 -5.04
CA ASP A 12 8.73 -12.65 -3.94
C ASP A 12 10.10 -12.10 -4.33
N GLN A 13 10.66 -11.22 -3.50
CA GLN A 13 11.97 -10.62 -3.73
C GLN A 13 13.08 -11.69 -3.75
N SER A 14 12.95 -12.75 -2.97
CA SER A 14 13.93 -13.85 -2.96
C SER A 14 14.01 -14.55 -4.32
N ALA A 15 12.92 -14.55 -5.09
CA ALA A 15 12.87 -15.18 -6.40
C ALA A 15 13.44 -14.29 -7.52
N PHE A 16 13.09 -12.98 -7.52
CA PHE A 16 13.52 -12.11 -8.63
C PHE A 16 14.82 -11.34 -8.37
N ALA A 17 15.20 -11.14 -7.11
CA ALA A 17 16.40 -10.41 -6.71
C ALA A 17 17.09 -11.08 -5.49
N PRO A 18 17.56 -12.35 -5.60
CA PRO A 18 18.07 -13.13 -4.47
C PRO A 18 19.22 -12.45 -3.75
N LYS A 19 20.15 -11.85 -4.49
CA LYS A 19 21.28 -11.11 -3.88
C LYS A 19 20.86 -9.90 -3.05
N LEU A 20 19.78 -9.24 -3.44
CA LEU A 20 19.20 -8.13 -2.68
C LEU A 20 18.46 -8.66 -1.44
N TYR A 21 17.77 -9.77 -1.58
CA TYR A 21 17.09 -10.43 -0.47
C TYR A 21 18.07 -10.94 0.60
N GLU A 22 19.24 -11.47 0.24
CA GLU A 22 20.31 -11.90 1.16
C GLU A 22 20.77 -10.79 2.11
N LEU A 23 20.60 -9.51 1.73
CA LEU A 23 20.91 -8.39 2.62
C LEU A 23 19.90 -8.20 3.76
N LYS A 24 18.85 -9.03 3.83
CA LYS A 24 17.81 -8.94 4.86
C LYS A 24 18.37 -9.03 6.28
N ASP A 25 19.27 -9.99 6.51
CA ASP A 25 19.84 -10.22 7.83
C ASP A 25 20.80 -9.09 8.23
N LEU A 26 21.64 -8.63 7.30
CA LEU A 26 22.48 -7.45 7.50
C LEU A 26 21.64 -6.20 7.83
N ARG A 27 20.50 -6.00 7.17
CA ARG A 27 19.60 -4.89 7.45
C ARG A 27 18.98 -4.97 8.84
N SER A 28 18.77 -6.16 9.39
CA SER A 28 18.22 -6.34 10.73
C SER A 28 19.18 -5.89 11.84
N GLU A 29 20.48 -5.86 11.55
CA GLU A 29 21.53 -5.37 12.45
C GLU A 29 21.63 -3.83 12.46
N ILE A 30 21.05 -3.17 11.46
CA ILE A 30 21.06 -1.72 11.32
C ILE A 30 19.84 -1.14 12.04
N ILE A 31 20.07 -0.35 13.08
CA ILE A 31 18.99 0.27 13.88
C ILE A 31 18.13 1.23 13.05
N LYS A 32 18.72 1.88 12.02
CA LYS A 32 18.04 2.83 11.14
C LYS A 32 17.71 2.20 9.79
N ARG A 33 16.61 2.61 9.20
CA ARG A 33 16.22 2.18 7.85
C ARG A 33 17.29 2.57 6.82
N PRO A 34 17.92 1.63 6.13
CA PRO A 34 18.96 1.92 5.14
C PRO A 34 18.36 2.38 3.81
N VAL A 35 19.13 3.11 3.00
CA VAL A 35 18.73 3.62 1.67
C VAL A 35 18.26 2.50 0.75
N ILE A 36 18.82 1.30 0.88
CA ILE A 36 18.45 0.15 0.06
C ILE A 36 16.96 -0.18 0.11
N THR A 37 16.28 0.07 1.24
CA THR A 37 14.84 -0.14 1.36
C THR A 37 14.00 0.84 0.53
N THR A 38 14.59 1.95 0.11
CA THR A 38 13.97 2.90 -0.81
C THR A 38 14.19 2.48 -2.27
N ILE A 39 15.35 1.91 -2.56
CA ILE A 39 15.74 1.51 -3.94
C ILE A 39 15.08 0.19 -4.33
N GLU A 40 14.96 -0.76 -3.42
CA GLU A 40 14.43 -2.11 -3.72
C GLU A 40 12.98 -2.11 -4.23
N VAL A 41 12.17 -1.16 -3.78
CA VAL A 41 10.77 -1.03 -4.24
C VAL A 41 10.67 -0.55 -5.69
N LEU A 42 11.77 -0.02 -6.25
CA LEU A 42 11.86 0.48 -7.62
C LEU A 42 12.42 -0.54 -8.62
N ALA A 43 12.68 -1.78 -8.17
CA ALA A 43 13.32 -2.81 -8.99
C ALA A 43 12.53 -3.21 -10.24
N ASN A 44 11.23 -2.90 -10.32
CA ASN A 44 10.34 -3.08 -11.47
C ASN A 44 10.49 -4.45 -12.15
N PRO A 45 10.20 -5.56 -11.43
CA PRO A 45 10.45 -6.92 -11.92
C PRO A 45 9.50 -7.36 -13.03
N ILE A 46 8.41 -6.61 -13.26
CA ILE A 46 7.41 -6.91 -14.29
C ILE A 46 7.55 -5.93 -15.45
N LYS A 47 7.62 -6.45 -16.65
CA LYS A 47 7.52 -5.64 -17.88
C LYS A 47 6.10 -5.69 -18.41
N ALA A 48 5.48 -4.53 -18.55
CA ALA A 48 4.15 -4.36 -19.13
C ALA A 48 4.16 -3.28 -20.19
N LYS A 49 3.05 -3.16 -20.93
CA LYS A 49 2.88 -2.09 -21.93
C LYS A 49 2.92 -0.70 -21.28
N ARG A 50 2.37 -0.59 -20.08
CA ARG A 50 2.45 0.57 -19.19
C ARG A 50 2.65 0.10 -17.75
N THR A 51 3.49 0.80 -17.00
CA THR A 51 3.78 0.48 -15.62
C THR A 51 3.53 1.69 -14.73
N HIS A 52 2.76 1.47 -13.67
CA HIS A 52 2.40 2.51 -12.70
C HIS A 52 3.01 2.15 -11.34
N PHE A 53 3.79 3.06 -10.76
CA PHE A 53 4.43 2.85 -9.47
C PHE A 53 3.57 3.41 -8.35
N VAL A 54 3.34 2.60 -7.30
CA VAL A 54 2.64 3.02 -6.11
C VAL A 54 3.51 2.73 -4.90
N THR A 55 3.75 3.72 -4.07
CA THR A 55 4.48 3.54 -2.80
C THR A 55 3.96 4.47 -1.72
N GLY A 56 4.38 4.20 -0.46
CA GLY A 56 4.02 5.04 0.68
C GLY A 56 5.19 5.88 1.18
N TYR A 57 4.86 6.98 1.88
CA TYR A 57 5.83 7.77 2.60
C TYR A 57 5.29 8.22 3.97
N VAL A 58 6.22 8.54 4.88
CA VAL A 58 5.91 9.16 6.18
C VAL A 58 6.55 10.54 6.29
N HIS A 59 7.81 10.65 5.90
CA HIS A 59 8.59 11.87 6.05
C HIS A 59 8.44 12.79 4.83
N LYS A 60 8.14 14.06 5.08
CA LYS A 60 7.87 15.09 4.06
C LYS A 60 8.90 15.23 2.92
N PRO A 61 10.21 15.02 3.11
CA PRO A 61 11.19 15.15 2.02
C PRO A 61 11.16 14.01 0.98
N TYR A 62 10.51 12.89 1.27
CA TYR A 62 10.59 11.70 0.42
C TYR A 62 9.78 11.73 -0.89
N PRO A 63 8.58 12.35 -0.98
CA PRO A 63 7.80 12.29 -2.21
C PRO A 63 8.57 12.72 -3.47
N PRO A 64 9.23 13.89 -3.54
CA PRO A 64 9.95 14.28 -4.75
C PRO A 64 11.11 13.32 -5.07
N ILE A 65 11.74 12.73 -4.06
CA ILE A 65 12.81 11.74 -4.26
C ILE A 65 12.23 10.47 -4.91
N TYR A 66 11.12 9.94 -4.40
CA TYR A 66 10.48 8.77 -4.98
C TYR A 66 9.99 9.02 -6.41
N LEU A 67 9.38 10.17 -6.68
CA LEU A 67 8.91 10.51 -8.02
C LEU A 67 10.07 10.62 -9.03
N MET A 68 11.18 11.26 -8.63
CA MET A 68 12.40 11.33 -9.44
C MET A 68 12.97 9.93 -9.71
N LEU A 69 13.10 9.10 -8.68
CA LEU A 69 13.62 7.73 -8.80
C LEU A 69 12.72 6.84 -9.65
N ALA A 70 11.39 6.97 -9.52
CA ALA A 70 10.43 6.23 -10.32
C ALA A 70 10.54 6.57 -11.82
N ARG A 71 10.73 7.86 -12.17
CA ARG A 71 11.01 8.27 -13.55
C ARG A 71 12.29 7.62 -14.09
N ASN A 72 13.36 7.65 -13.30
CA ASN A 72 14.65 7.06 -13.69
C ASN A 72 14.56 5.52 -13.81
N ALA A 73 13.75 4.87 -12.98
CA ALA A 73 13.47 3.43 -13.05
C ALA A 73 12.57 3.04 -14.23
N GLY A 74 12.00 4.01 -14.94
CA GLY A 74 11.25 3.81 -16.16
C GLY A 74 9.75 3.63 -16.00
N PHE A 75 9.17 3.92 -14.82
CA PHE A 75 7.71 3.87 -14.62
C PHE A 75 7.00 4.98 -15.40
N ASP A 76 5.91 4.63 -16.09
CA ASP A 76 5.14 5.56 -16.92
C ASP A 76 4.38 6.58 -16.10
N SER A 77 3.86 6.20 -14.94
CA SER A 77 3.32 7.10 -13.92
C SER A 77 3.72 6.65 -12.51
N SER A 78 3.55 7.53 -11.54
CA SER A 78 3.84 7.21 -10.15
C SER A 78 2.92 7.98 -9.22
N ILE A 79 2.52 7.33 -8.11
CA ILE A 79 1.83 7.95 -7.00
C ILE A 79 2.48 7.55 -5.67
N VAL A 80 2.77 8.54 -4.83
CA VAL A 80 3.45 8.40 -3.53
C VAL A 80 2.50 8.89 -2.45
N ILE A 81 1.90 7.96 -1.72
CA ILE A 81 0.79 8.21 -0.79
C ILE A 81 1.32 8.39 0.63
N ARG A 82 0.82 9.38 1.37
CA ARG A 82 1.11 9.52 2.80
C ARG A 82 0.40 8.41 3.57
N GLY A 83 1.15 7.36 3.87
CA GLY A 83 0.64 6.20 4.58
C GLY A 83 0.81 6.28 6.11
N THR A 84 0.08 5.44 6.80
CA THR A 84 0.29 5.16 8.22
C THR A 84 1.49 4.22 8.35
N GLU A 85 2.36 4.48 9.31
CA GLU A 85 3.54 3.62 9.62
C GLU A 85 4.44 3.31 8.41
N GLY A 86 4.43 4.18 7.39
CA GLY A 86 5.29 4.03 6.20
C GLY A 86 4.72 3.13 5.09
N GLY A 87 3.52 2.60 5.26
CA GLY A 87 2.82 1.86 4.22
C GLY A 87 2.11 2.75 3.21
N VAL A 88 1.44 2.13 2.25
CA VAL A 88 0.62 2.82 1.23
C VAL A 88 -0.82 3.10 1.69
N VAL A 89 -1.19 2.62 2.88
CA VAL A 89 -2.54 2.78 3.43
C VAL A 89 -2.65 4.15 4.11
N PRO A 90 -3.46 5.07 3.60
CA PRO A 90 -3.62 6.39 4.20
C PRO A 90 -4.39 6.31 5.52
N SER A 91 -4.31 7.39 6.30
CA SER A 91 -5.06 7.50 7.55
C SER A 91 -6.56 7.68 7.27
N LEU A 92 -7.41 6.96 8.02
CA LEU A 92 -8.86 7.14 7.99
C LEU A 92 -9.35 8.40 8.74
N ARG A 93 -8.43 9.12 9.42
CA ARG A 93 -8.75 10.29 10.27
C ARG A 93 -8.02 11.57 9.87
N GLN A 94 -7.15 11.53 8.90
CA GLN A 94 -6.33 12.67 8.51
C GLN A 94 -6.33 12.79 7.01
N LYS A 95 -6.21 14.01 6.52
CA LYS A 95 -6.01 14.28 5.10
C LYS A 95 -4.90 13.37 4.54
N ALA A 96 -5.23 12.62 3.52
CA ALA A 96 -4.31 11.83 2.74
C ALA A 96 -3.71 12.71 1.63
N ASN A 97 -2.39 12.87 1.65
CA ASN A 97 -1.65 13.56 0.61
C ASN A 97 -1.02 12.52 -0.30
N ALA A 98 -1.27 12.60 -1.58
CA ALA A 98 -0.66 11.75 -2.60
C ALA A 98 0.03 12.61 -3.65
N HIS A 99 1.36 12.54 -3.69
CA HIS A 99 2.17 13.22 -4.71
C HIS A 99 2.31 12.30 -5.92
N PHE A 100 2.15 12.84 -7.13
CA PHE A 100 2.14 11.99 -8.32
C PHE A 100 2.62 12.70 -9.57
N TYR A 101 2.94 11.93 -10.61
CA TYR A 101 2.98 12.36 -11.99
C TYR A 101 2.18 11.39 -12.86
N LEU A 102 1.50 11.90 -13.87
CA LEU A 102 0.66 11.11 -14.79
C LEU A 102 1.46 10.52 -15.94
N THR A 103 2.47 11.24 -16.41
CA THR A 103 3.45 10.78 -17.40
C THR A 103 4.82 11.31 -17.03
N LYS A 104 5.88 10.69 -17.55
CA LYS A 104 7.28 11.07 -17.23
C LYS A 104 7.60 12.55 -17.49
N GLU A 105 6.92 13.14 -18.48
CA GLU A 105 7.13 14.51 -18.94
C GLU A 105 6.30 15.54 -18.15
N LYS A 106 5.29 15.08 -17.41
CA LYS A 106 4.44 15.96 -16.60
C LYS A 106 5.14 16.36 -15.30
N ILE A 107 4.79 17.52 -14.81
CA ILE A 107 5.21 18.01 -13.50
C ILE A 107 4.61 17.14 -12.38
N ASP A 108 5.21 17.21 -11.19
CA ASP A 108 4.66 16.58 -10.00
C ASP A 108 3.46 17.38 -9.51
N GLU A 109 2.39 16.65 -9.17
CA GLU A 109 1.13 17.20 -8.68
C GLU A 109 0.83 16.64 -7.28
N LEU A 110 -0.09 17.27 -6.58
CA LEU A 110 -0.58 16.85 -5.26
C LEU A 110 -2.08 16.62 -5.32
N MET A 111 -2.50 15.42 -4.94
CA MET A 111 -3.88 15.07 -4.63
C MET A 111 -4.04 15.09 -3.11
N GLU A 112 -5.05 15.76 -2.63
CA GLU A 112 -5.44 15.77 -1.22
C GLU A 112 -6.81 15.14 -1.09
N VAL A 113 -6.96 14.17 -0.18
CA VAL A 113 -8.23 13.50 0.11
C VAL A 113 -8.50 13.58 1.60
N GLU A 114 -9.64 14.14 1.97
CA GLU A 114 -10.15 14.15 3.35
C GLU A 114 -11.20 13.05 3.50
N PRO A 115 -10.88 11.92 4.19
CA PRO A 115 -11.76 10.75 4.20
C PRO A 115 -13.20 11.04 4.62
N ASP A 116 -13.39 11.90 5.62
CA ASP A 116 -14.71 12.28 6.13
C ASP A 116 -15.44 13.21 5.13
N ASN A 117 -14.82 14.32 4.75
CA ASN A 117 -15.47 15.33 3.92
C ASN A 117 -15.70 14.86 2.48
N ASP A 118 -14.75 14.15 1.89
CA ASP A 118 -14.79 13.78 0.48
C ASP A 118 -15.49 12.44 0.23
N LEU A 119 -15.42 11.50 1.19
CA LEU A 119 -15.89 10.11 1.02
C LEU A 119 -16.83 9.64 2.13
N ASN A 120 -17.18 10.49 3.10
CA ASN A 120 -18.00 10.14 4.27
C ASN A 120 -17.45 8.94 5.06
N ILE A 121 -16.12 8.79 5.11
CA ILE A 121 -15.46 7.76 5.90
C ILE A 121 -15.21 8.30 7.31
N GLN A 122 -16.08 7.92 8.25
CA GLN A 122 -16.03 8.36 9.64
C GLN A 122 -15.49 7.25 10.56
N GLN A 123 -14.17 7.21 10.74
CA GLN A 123 -13.54 6.23 11.61
C GLN A 123 -12.87 6.86 12.84
N SER A 124 -13.05 6.22 14.00
CA SER A 124 -12.38 6.62 15.25
C SER A 124 -10.89 6.25 15.26
N VAL A 125 -10.45 5.39 14.36
CA VAL A 125 -9.07 4.89 14.25
C VAL A 125 -8.38 5.43 13.01
N ARG A 126 -7.04 5.55 13.08
CA ARG A 126 -6.23 5.99 11.93
C ARG A 126 -6.07 4.89 10.87
N ALA A 127 -5.97 3.67 11.35
CA ALA A 127 -5.84 2.45 10.56
C ALA A 127 -6.27 1.26 11.42
N VAL A 128 -6.31 0.09 10.83
CA VAL A 128 -6.56 -1.16 11.57
C VAL A 128 -5.48 -1.34 12.64
N LYS A 129 -5.91 -1.54 13.88
CA LYS A 129 -4.99 -1.76 15.01
C LYS A 129 -4.53 -3.20 15.03
N ILE A 130 -3.25 -3.39 15.34
CA ILE A 130 -2.74 -4.70 15.74
C ILE A 130 -3.35 -5.03 17.11
N PRO A 131 -4.00 -6.19 17.29
CA PRO A 131 -4.53 -6.56 18.60
C PRO A 131 -3.43 -6.68 19.65
N ASP A 132 -3.68 -6.15 20.86
CA ASP A 132 -2.72 -6.09 21.98
C ASP A 132 -2.14 -7.47 22.34
N LYS A 133 -2.89 -8.54 22.07
CA LYS A 133 -2.44 -9.93 22.30
C LYS A 133 -1.16 -10.31 21.51
N PHE A 134 -0.87 -9.59 20.42
CA PHE A 134 0.34 -9.79 19.62
C PHE A 134 1.49 -8.88 20.03
N GLU A 135 1.25 -7.91 20.91
CA GLU A 135 2.30 -7.12 21.50
C GLU A 135 3.01 -7.93 22.58
N LYS A 136 4.13 -8.56 22.25
CA LYS A 136 5.00 -9.13 23.28
C LYS A 136 5.60 -7.99 24.08
N LYS A 137 5.28 -7.93 25.39
CA LYS A 137 5.81 -6.93 26.33
C LYS A 137 7.33 -6.90 26.23
N ALA A 138 7.88 -5.79 25.73
CA ALA A 138 9.30 -5.54 25.75
C ALA A 138 9.78 -5.47 27.20
N LYS A 139 10.75 -6.27 27.60
CA LYS A 139 11.54 -6.02 28.81
C LYS A 139 12.38 -4.77 28.53
N LEU A 140 12.35 -3.81 29.46
CA LEU A 140 12.87 -2.44 29.32
C LEU A 140 14.36 -2.31 28.94
N ASP A 141 15.14 -3.36 28.96
CA ASP A 141 16.60 -3.33 28.81
C ASP A 141 17.13 -3.83 27.44
N LYS A 142 16.27 -4.30 26.57
CA LYS A 142 16.62 -4.58 25.16
C LYS A 142 15.37 -4.33 24.31
N ILE A 143 15.47 -3.37 23.37
CA ILE A 143 14.42 -3.05 22.41
C ILE A 143 14.31 -4.21 21.41
N GLU A 144 13.81 -5.34 21.84
CA GLU A 144 13.31 -6.42 20.99
C GLU A 144 11.78 -6.43 21.12
N ILE A 145 11.11 -5.65 20.28
CA ILE A 145 9.69 -5.89 20.01
C ILE A 145 9.63 -7.13 19.13
N LYS A 146 9.62 -8.30 19.77
CA LYS A 146 9.34 -9.56 19.06
C LYS A 146 7.83 -9.61 18.82
N VAL A 147 7.42 -9.02 17.73
CA VAL A 147 6.07 -9.16 17.21
C VAL A 147 6.00 -10.53 16.53
N ASP A 148 4.96 -11.30 16.81
CA ASP A 148 4.72 -12.54 16.08
C ASP A 148 4.18 -12.22 14.69
N ALA A 149 5.09 -12.06 13.73
CA ALA A 149 4.77 -11.65 12.37
C ALA A 149 3.78 -12.60 11.68
N LEU A 150 3.85 -13.90 11.99
CA LEU A 150 2.95 -14.89 11.40
C LEU A 150 1.51 -14.72 11.93
N GLU A 151 1.35 -14.52 13.22
CA GLU A 151 0.03 -14.30 13.82
C GLU A 151 -0.60 -12.98 13.37
N ILE A 152 0.20 -11.93 13.21
CA ILE A 152 -0.28 -10.67 12.61
C ILE A 152 -0.70 -10.88 11.16
N ALA A 153 0.07 -11.63 10.37
CA ALA A 153 -0.28 -11.92 9.00
C ALA A 153 -1.59 -12.72 8.89
N LYS A 154 -1.79 -13.72 9.76
CA LYS A 154 -3.05 -14.47 9.84
C LYS A 154 -4.24 -13.58 10.17
N GLU A 155 -4.10 -12.70 11.16
CA GLU A 155 -5.16 -11.78 11.55
C GLU A 155 -5.44 -10.75 10.43
N SER A 156 -4.41 -10.24 9.79
CA SER A 156 -4.55 -9.32 8.64
C SER A 156 -5.27 -10.02 7.48
N LEU A 157 -4.93 -11.28 7.20
CA LEU A 157 -5.64 -12.08 6.19
C LEU A 157 -7.11 -12.26 6.56
N ARG A 158 -7.41 -12.62 7.81
CA ARG A 158 -8.79 -12.80 8.28
C ARG A 158 -9.61 -11.52 8.08
N LEU A 159 -9.13 -10.40 8.59
CA LEU A 159 -9.79 -9.09 8.46
C LEU A 159 -9.91 -8.64 7.00
N GLY A 160 -8.88 -8.89 6.20
CA GLY A 160 -8.90 -8.59 4.76
C GLY A 160 -9.95 -9.41 4.02
N MET A 161 -10.05 -10.71 4.31
CA MET A 161 -11.07 -11.58 3.72
C MET A 161 -12.49 -11.18 4.10
N GLU A 162 -12.71 -10.77 5.35
CA GLU A 162 -14.00 -10.24 5.81
C GLU A 162 -14.36 -8.95 5.08
N ALA A 163 -13.42 -8.01 4.97
CA ALA A 163 -13.61 -6.77 4.25
C ALA A 163 -13.92 -7.00 2.75
N LEU A 164 -13.19 -7.91 2.10
CA LEU A 164 -13.45 -8.28 0.70
C LEU A 164 -14.77 -9.02 0.50
N SER A 165 -15.35 -9.59 1.57
CA SER A 165 -16.69 -10.20 1.53
C SER A 165 -17.83 -9.23 1.83
N GLY A 166 -17.51 -7.94 1.97
CA GLY A 166 -18.49 -6.87 2.21
C GLY A 166 -18.67 -6.48 3.68
N ALA A 167 -17.94 -7.10 4.62
CA ALA A 167 -18.04 -6.71 6.03
C ALA A 167 -17.58 -5.28 6.24
N SER A 168 -18.40 -4.47 6.92
CA SER A 168 -18.07 -3.08 7.28
C SER A 168 -16.99 -3.03 8.38
N GLY A 169 -16.27 -1.92 8.42
CA GLY A 169 -15.29 -1.63 9.46
C GLY A 169 -13.98 -1.04 8.95
N PRO A 170 -13.03 -0.74 9.84
CA PRO A 170 -11.81 -0.02 9.48
C PRO A 170 -10.96 -0.70 8.39
N MET A 171 -10.95 -2.04 8.30
CA MET A 171 -10.21 -2.74 7.25
C MET A 171 -10.83 -2.48 5.87
N ARG A 172 -12.15 -2.56 5.76
CA ARG A 172 -12.87 -2.23 4.52
C ARG A 172 -12.60 -0.79 4.10
N ASP A 173 -12.70 0.15 5.03
CA ASP A 173 -12.48 1.56 4.73
C ASP A 173 -11.03 1.85 4.32
N CYS A 174 -10.05 1.19 4.94
CA CYS A 174 -8.65 1.25 4.49
C CYS A 174 -8.47 0.76 3.05
N ILE A 175 -9.10 -0.36 2.71
CA ILE A 175 -9.07 -0.93 1.35
C ILE A 175 -9.77 0.04 0.38
N ALA A 176 -10.98 0.48 0.72
CA ALA A 176 -11.77 1.37 -0.13
C ALA A 176 -11.04 2.70 -0.40
N LEU A 177 -10.55 3.37 0.64
CA LEU A 177 -9.81 4.63 0.50
C LEU A 177 -8.55 4.48 -0.35
N SER A 178 -7.75 3.43 -0.07
CA SER A 178 -6.52 3.17 -0.83
C SER A 178 -6.82 2.88 -2.30
N ALA A 179 -7.80 2.01 -2.58
CA ALA A 179 -8.19 1.65 -3.95
C ALA A 179 -8.75 2.86 -4.71
N THR A 180 -9.55 3.70 -4.05
CA THR A 180 -10.11 4.91 -4.64
C THR A 180 -9.02 5.88 -5.10
N ILE A 181 -8.04 6.17 -4.24
CA ILE A 181 -6.90 7.05 -4.58
C ILE A 181 -6.11 6.49 -5.77
N MET A 182 -5.84 5.19 -5.76
CA MET A 182 -5.11 4.54 -6.85
C MET A 182 -5.93 4.51 -8.15
N LEU A 183 -7.23 4.22 -8.08
CA LEU A 183 -8.12 4.20 -9.23
C LEU A 183 -8.24 5.60 -9.85
N GLN A 184 -8.41 6.64 -9.04
CA GLN A 184 -8.43 8.03 -9.51
C GLN A 184 -7.13 8.38 -10.25
N HIS A 185 -5.97 7.98 -9.71
CA HIS A 185 -4.68 8.24 -10.36
C HIS A 185 -4.59 7.62 -11.76
N VAL A 186 -5.08 6.39 -11.95
CA VAL A 186 -4.93 5.69 -13.24
C VAL A 186 -6.07 5.99 -14.23
N SER A 187 -7.30 6.23 -13.74
CA SER A 187 -8.48 6.47 -14.58
C SER A 187 -8.70 7.95 -14.89
N GLN A 188 -8.26 8.84 -14.01
CA GLN A 188 -8.54 10.28 -14.04
C GLN A 188 -10.04 10.63 -13.91
N HIS A 189 -10.86 9.69 -13.40
CA HIS A 189 -12.25 9.94 -13.05
C HIS A 189 -12.33 10.76 -11.75
N SER A 190 -13.52 11.25 -11.41
CA SER A 190 -13.71 11.94 -10.13
C SER A 190 -13.47 11.02 -8.94
N LEU A 191 -13.07 11.58 -7.81
CA LEU A 191 -12.85 10.81 -6.58
C LEU A 191 -14.14 10.08 -6.16
N ALA A 192 -15.29 10.73 -6.28
CA ALA A 192 -16.61 10.18 -5.93
C ALA A 192 -17.00 9.00 -6.83
N ASP A 193 -16.76 9.10 -8.15
CA ASP A 193 -17.04 8.01 -9.08
C ASP A 193 -16.14 6.81 -8.78
N CYS A 194 -14.85 7.05 -8.55
CA CYS A 194 -13.91 6.00 -8.16
C CYS A 194 -14.30 5.32 -6.85
N TYR A 195 -14.76 6.09 -5.86
CA TYR A 195 -15.20 5.55 -4.58
C TYR A 195 -16.46 4.69 -4.72
N THR A 196 -17.39 5.12 -5.55
CA THR A 196 -18.60 4.34 -5.88
C THR A 196 -18.23 3.03 -6.56
N GLU A 197 -17.40 3.06 -7.60
CA GLU A 197 -16.94 1.87 -8.30
C GLU A 197 -16.22 0.88 -7.36
N VAL A 198 -15.34 1.36 -6.49
CA VAL A 198 -14.63 0.52 -5.51
C VAL A 198 -15.62 -0.15 -4.54
N ASN A 199 -16.61 0.59 -4.03
CA ASN A 199 -17.60 0.01 -3.14
C ASN A 199 -18.50 -1.00 -3.85
N ASP A 200 -18.92 -0.76 -5.07
CA ASP A 200 -19.70 -1.71 -5.87
C ASP A 200 -18.93 -3.04 -6.07
N VAL A 201 -17.63 -2.96 -6.33
CA VAL A 201 -16.76 -4.15 -6.44
C VAL A 201 -16.64 -4.90 -5.12
N LEU A 202 -16.55 -4.19 -3.98
CA LEU A 202 -16.51 -4.82 -2.66
C LEU A 202 -17.86 -5.44 -2.29
N ASP A 203 -18.97 -4.74 -2.51
CA ASP A 203 -20.32 -5.16 -2.15
C ASP A 203 -20.81 -6.34 -3.00
N SER A 204 -20.44 -6.38 -4.27
CA SER A 204 -20.76 -7.51 -5.16
C SER A 204 -19.94 -8.79 -4.85
N GLY A 205 -18.93 -8.72 -4.00
CA GLY A 205 -17.99 -9.81 -3.74
C GLY A 205 -17.04 -10.11 -4.89
N ALA A 206 -17.01 -9.29 -5.93
CA ALA A 206 -16.12 -9.47 -7.09
C ALA A 206 -14.65 -9.41 -6.69
N ALA A 207 -14.28 -8.53 -5.75
CA ALA A 207 -12.93 -8.44 -5.21
C ALA A 207 -12.51 -9.74 -4.52
N LEU A 208 -13.37 -10.30 -3.66
CA LEU A 208 -13.11 -11.57 -2.98
C LEU A 208 -12.96 -12.72 -3.96
N LYS A 209 -13.85 -12.80 -4.95
CA LYS A 209 -13.78 -13.81 -6.01
C LYS A 209 -12.43 -13.74 -6.73
N ARG A 210 -12.04 -12.53 -7.17
CA ARG A 210 -10.77 -12.29 -7.87
C ARG A 210 -9.55 -12.63 -7.00
N PHE A 211 -9.62 -12.34 -5.69
CA PHE A 211 -8.56 -12.71 -4.76
C PHE A 211 -8.40 -14.24 -4.65
N LYS A 212 -9.52 -14.96 -4.49
CA LYS A 212 -9.51 -16.42 -4.37
C LYS A 212 -9.06 -17.16 -5.64
N GLU A 213 -9.32 -16.60 -6.80
CA GLU A 213 -8.87 -17.16 -8.09
C GLU A 213 -7.34 -17.19 -8.25
N ALA A 214 -6.60 -16.47 -7.41
CA ALA A 214 -5.14 -16.39 -7.44
C ALA A 214 -4.44 -17.23 -6.37
N LEU A 215 -5.19 -17.85 -5.46
CA LEU A 215 -4.69 -18.76 -4.44
C LEU A 215 -4.71 -20.18 -4.92
#